data_0f038c6e6518ab438b62712cbdd68c39
#
_entry.id   0f038c6e6518ab438b62712cbdd68c39
#
_cell.length_a   1.000
_cell.length_b   1.000
_cell.length_c   1.000
_cell.angle_alpha   90.00
_cell.angle_beta   90.00
_cell.angle_gamma   90.00
#
_symmetry.space_group_name_H-M   'P 1'
#
loop_
_entity.id
_entity.type
_entity.pdbx_description
1 polymer ?
#
loop_
_entity_poly.entity_id
_entity_poly.type
_entity_poly.pdbx_seq_one_letter_code
_entity_poly.pdbx_strand_id
1 'polypeptide(L)'
;MFIQLKAHKAHVYSQTDIDPSKKNIVLIPGAGMDHRTLSMFKLDSIKETHNVIAFDLPGHGYTTGPLFTDVESHTDFCIDLLNELNLKDLTLAGH
;
A
#
# COMPACT_ATOMS: atom_id res chain seq x y z
N MET A 1 -2.00 -3.68 9.32
CA MET A 1 -2.33 -5.10 9.02
C MET A 1 -1.19 -5.69 8.21
N PHE A 2 -1.01 -7.00 8.32
CA PHE A 2 0.02 -7.70 7.58
C PHE A 2 -0.60 -8.71 6.63
N ILE A 3 -0.03 -8.82 5.43
CA ILE A 3 -0.48 -9.78 4.42
C ILE A 3 0.71 -10.64 4.03
N GLN A 4 0.55 -11.96 4.12
CA GLN A 4 1.61 -12.89 3.74
C GLN A 4 1.57 -13.12 2.23
N LEU A 5 2.65 -12.73 1.57
CA LEU A 5 2.94 -13.08 0.18
C LEU A 5 3.95 -14.23 0.16
N LYS A 6 4.41 -14.62 -1.04
CA LYS A 6 5.31 -15.79 -1.16
C LYS A 6 6.54 -15.70 -0.27
N ALA A 7 7.29 -14.60 -0.38
CA ALA A 7 8.55 -14.41 0.33
C ALA A 7 8.52 -13.22 1.29
N HIS A 8 7.39 -12.52 1.38
CA HIS A 8 7.29 -11.28 2.13
C HIS A 8 6.08 -11.27 3.04
N LYS A 9 6.26 -10.68 4.21
CA LYS A 9 5.16 -10.31 5.08
C LYS A 9 4.96 -8.80 4.90
N ALA A 10 3.96 -8.44 4.09
CA ALA A 10 3.73 -7.07 3.68
C ALA A 10 2.91 -6.32 4.73
N HIS A 11 3.38 -5.15 5.11
CA HIS A 11 2.64 -4.26 6.00
C HIS A 11 1.77 -3.30 5.18
N VAL A 12 0.48 -3.28 5.52
CA VAL A 12 -0.52 -2.41 4.89
C VAL A 12 -1.14 -1.53 5.97
N TYR A 13 -1.20 -0.24 5.69
CA TYR A 13 -1.76 0.75 6.59
C TYR A 13 -2.98 1.42 5.96
N SER A 14 -4.05 1.55 6.72
CA SER A 14 -5.22 2.34 6.35
C SER A 14 -5.51 3.33 7.46
N GLN A 15 -5.82 4.58 7.09
CA GLN A 15 -6.14 5.62 8.07
C GLN A 15 -7.45 5.32 8.83
N THR A 16 -8.35 4.62 8.18
CA THR A 16 -9.63 4.20 8.76
C THR A 16 -9.87 2.74 8.42
N ASP A 17 -10.87 2.13 9.04
CA ASP A 17 -11.30 0.80 8.64
C ASP A 17 -11.75 0.82 7.18
N ILE A 18 -11.39 -0.23 6.44
CA ILE A 18 -11.72 -0.33 5.03
C ILE A 18 -13.23 -0.56 4.90
N ASP A 19 -13.90 0.37 4.21
CA ASP A 19 -15.33 0.32 3.94
C ASP A 19 -15.56 -0.22 2.54
N PRO A 20 -16.20 -1.39 2.37
CA PRO A 20 -16.41 -1.99 1.05
C PRO A 20 -17.25 -1.14 0.09
N SER A 21 -18.02 -0.18 0.62
CA SER A 21 -18.88 0.68 -0.20
C SER A 21 -18.12 1.87 -0.81
N LYS A 22 -16.91 2.13 -0.36
CA LYS A 22 -16.10 3.25 -0.84
C LYS A 22 -15.15 2.82 -1.96
N LYS A 23 -14.76 3.78 -2.79
CA LYS A 23 -13.66 3.60 -3.74
C LYS A 23 -12.34 3.53 -2.98
N ASN A 24 -11.28 3.11 -3.65
CA ASN A 24 -9.99 2.89 -3.02
C ASN A 24 -8.89 3.70 -3.68
N ILE A 25 -8.05 4.33 -2.86
CA ILE A 25 -6.79 4.94 -3.29
C ILE A 25 -5.67 4.23 -2.56
N VAL A 26 -4.73 3.67 -3.31
CA VAL A 26 -3.54 3.03 -2.75
C VAL A 26 -2.33 3.86 -3.10
N LEU A 27 -1.61 4.29 -2.07
CA LEU A 27 -0.40 5.07 -2.21
C LEU A 27 0.82 4.14 -2.22
N ILE A 28 1.62 4.25 -3.27
CA ILE A 28 2.90 3.56 -3.39
C ILE A 28 3.98 4.53 -2.94
N PRO A 29 4.68 4.25 -1.84
CA PRO A 29 5.69 5.18 -1.33
C PRO A 29 6.92 5.25 -2.24
N GLY A 30 7.59 6.38 -2.23
CA GLY A 30 8.84 6.56 -2.93
C GLY A 30 10.01 5.83 -2.25
N ALA A 31 11.16 5.80 -2.92
CA ALA A 31 12.36 5.17 -2.38
C ALA A 31 12.75 5.81 -1.04
N GLY A 32 13.05 4.99 -0.05
CA GLY A 32 13.39 5.45 1.29
C GLY A 32 12.20 5.88 2.16
N MET A 33 10.99 5.74 1.65
CA MET A 33 9.76 6.11 2.35
C MET A 33 8.95 4.86 2.70
N ASP A 34 7.96 5.04 3.60
CA ASP A 34 7.06 3.96 3.99
C ASP A 34 5.63 4.50 4.20
N HIS A 35 4.76 3.66 4.79
CA HIS A 35 3.35 4.02 5.03
C HIS A 35 3.18 5.33 5.80
N ARG A 36 4.17 5.75 6.59
CA ARG A 36 4.09 7.00 7.38
C ARG A 36 4.06 8.24 6.50
N THR A 37 4.49 8.13 5.24
CA THR A 37 4.37 9.21 4.26
C THR A 37 2.93 9.68 4.11
N LEU A 38 1.96 8.79 4.36
CA LEU A 38 0.54 9.11 4.26
C LEU A 38 0.14 10.27 5.18
N SER A 39 0.77 10.40 6.34
CA SER A 39 0.48 11.47 7.29
C SER A 39 0.91 12.85 6.79
N MET A 40 1.73 12.92 5.75
CA MET A 40 2.20 14.18 5.16
C MET A 40 1.17 14.79 4.21
N PHE A 41 0.16 14.03 3.82
CA PHE A 41 -0.88 14.49 2.90
C PHE A 41 -2.15 14.85 3.66
N LYS A 42 -2.80 15.94 3.23
CA LYS A 42 -4.09 16.34 3.77
C LYS A 42 -5.18 15.62 2.99
N LEU A 43 -5.64 14.50 3.53
CA LEU A 43 -6.57 13.63 2.86
C LEU A 43 -7.99 13.65 3.46
N ASP A 44 -8.29 14.66 4.29
CA ASP A 44 -9.54 14.68 5.06
C ASP A 44 -10.79 14.64 4.18
N SER A 45 -10.79 15.35 3.06
CA SER A 45 -11.93 15.35 2.15
C SER A 45 -12.05 14.04 1.37
N ILE A 46 -10.92 13.38 1.09
CA ILE A 46 -10.88 12.13 0.33
C ILE A 46 -11.36 10.96 1.18
N LYS A 47 -11.08 10.96 2.47
CA LYS A 47 -11.47 9.88 3.39
C LYS A 47 -12.98 9.64 3.44
N GLU A 48 -13.78 10.65 3.14
CA GLU A 48 -15.24 10.52 3.14
C GLU A 48 -15.74 9.64 2.00
N THR A 49 -15.05 9.66 0.86
CA THR A 49 -15.47 8.97 -0.36
C THR A 49 -14.58 7.78 -0.71
N HIS A 50 -13.38 7.69 -0.14
CA HIS A 50 -12.38 6.69 -0.48
C HIS A 50 -11.74 6.08 0.76
N ASN A 51 -11.42 4.80 0.67
CA ASN A 51 -10.43 4.20 1.55
C ASN A 51 -9.05 4.68 1.11
N VAL A 52 -8.26 5.17 2.03
CA VAL A 52 -6.89 5.63 1.75
C VAL A 52 -5.93 4.63 2.37
N ILE A 53 -5.20 3.93 1.52
CA ILE A 53 -4.37 2.78 1.89
C ILE A 53 -2.94 3.04 1.44
N ALA A 54 -1.98 2.70 2.27
CA ALA A 54 -0.58 2.70 1.93
C ALA A 54 0.04 1.37 2.32
N PHE A 55 1.16 1.01 1.71
CA PHE A 55 1.88 -0.19 2.09
C PHE A 55 3.39 0.08 2.06
N ASP A 56 4.13 -0.80 2.71
CA ASP A 56 5.58 -0.70 2.77
C ASP A 56 6.20 -1.63 1.74
N LEU A 57 7.12 -1.10 0.94
CA LEU A 57 7.93 -1.91 0.03
C LEU A 57 8.93 -2.75 0.83
N PRO A 58 9.43 -3.86 0.27
CA PRO A 58 10.47 -4.65 0.93
C PRO A 58 11.66 -3.79 1.36
N GLY A 59 12.13 -3.99 2.59
CA GLY A 59 13.21 -3.20 3.16
C GLY A 59 12.80 -1.83 3.70
N HIS A 60 11.51 -1.50 3.65
CA HIS A 60 10.96 -0.24 4.14
C HIS A 60 9.90 -0.50 5.20
N GLY A 61 9.77 0.41 6.16
CA GLY A 61 8.76 0.30 7.20
C GLY A 61 8.76 -1.06 7.90
N TYR A 62 7.61 -1.70 7.95
CA TYR A 62 7.42 -2.98 8.65
C TYR A 62 7.30 -4.19 7.73
N THR A 63 7.43 -4.01 6.42
CA THR A 63 7.43 -5.15 5.50
C THR A 63 8.75 -5.93 5.64
N THR A 64 8.64 -7.24 5.86
CA THR A 64 9.79 -8.13 6.01
C THR A 64 9.94 -9.02 4.79
N GLY A 65 11.16 -9.49 4.56
CA GLY A 65 11.50 -10.37 3.46
C GLY A 65 12.67 -9.85 2.63
N PRO A 66 13.06 -10.58 1.57
CA PRO A 66 14.19 -10.20 0.75
C PRO A 66 14.03 -8.84 0.08
N LEU A 67 15.13 -8.09 -0.01
CA LEU A 67 15.17 -6.83 -0.74
C LEU A 67 15.18 -7.09 -2.24
N PHE A 68 14.57 -6.18 -2.99
CA PHE A 68 14.63 -6.20 -4.45
C PHE A 68 15.65 -5.18 -4.94
N THR A 69 16.26 -5.50 -6.09
CA THR A 69 17.23 -4.63 -6.75
C THR A 69 16.76 -4.14 -8.12
N ASP A 70 15.58 -4.54 -8.55
CA ASP A 70 15.03 -4.18 -9.86
C ASP A 70 13.57 -3.74 -9.77
N VAL A 71 13.12 -3.03 -10.81
CA VAL A 71 11.76 -2.49 -10.89
C VAL A 71 10.74 -3.61 -11.10
N GLU A 72 11.08 -4.65 -11.83
CA GLU A 72 10.16 -5.76 -12.12
C GLU A 72 9.74 -6.48 -10.84
N SER A 73 10.68 -6.77 -9.95
CA SER A 73 10.38 -7.44 -8.67
C SER A 73 9.50 -6.56 -7.78
N HIS A 74 9.74 -5.25 -7.75
CA HIS A 74 8.88 -4.31 -7.04
C HIS A 74 7.47 -4.29 -7.63
N THR A 75 7.37 -4.31 -8.95
CA THR A 75 6.09 -4.33 -9.65
C THR A 75 5.31 -5.60 -9.33
N ASP A 76 5.97 -6.75 -9.39
CA ASP A 76 5.35 -8.03 -9.07
C ASP A 76 4.86 -8.08 -7.63
N PHE A 77 5.65 -7.55 -6.69
CA PHE A 77 5.25 -7.43 -5.29
C PHE A 77 3.98 -6.59 -5.15
N CYS A 78 3.92 -5.44 -5.82
CA CYS A 78 2.74 -4.57 -5.77
C CYS A 78 1.51 -5.25 -6.35
N ILE A 79 1.66 -5.94 -7.47
CA ILE A 79 0.54 -6.66 -8.11
C ILE A 79 0.04 -7.77 -7.20
N ASP A 80 0.93 -8.56 -6.63
CA ASP A 80 0.55 -9.64 -5.71
C ASP A 80 -0.20 -9.09 -4.50
N LEU A 81 0.29 -7.99 -3.93
CA LEU A 81 -0.34 -7.36 -2.79
C LEU A 81 -1.74 -6.83 -3.13
N LEU A 82 -1.89 -6.16 -4.27
CA LEU A 82 -3.18 -5.65 -4.71
C LEU A 82 -4.19 -6.77 -4.96
N ASN A 83 -3.73 -7.89 -5.52
CA ASN A 83 -4.58 -9.06 -5.73
C ASN A 83 -5.06 -9.65 -4.40
N GLU A 84 -4.18 -9.73 -3.40
CA GLU A 84 -4.56 -10.23 -2.07
C GLU A 84 -5.53 -9.29 -1.35
N LEU A 85 -5.41 -7.98 -1.54
CA LEU A 85 -6.33 -7.00 -0.98
C LEU A 85 -7.70 -7.06 -1.63
N ASN A 86 -7.78 -7.54 -2.88
CA ASN A 86 -9.04 -7.72 -3.64
C ASN A 86 -9.93 -6.47 -3.62
N LEU A 87 -9.32 -5.31 -3.88
CA LEU A 87 -10.04 -4.05 -3.87
C LEU A 87 -10.67 -3.76 -5.23
N LYS A 88 -11.83 -3.10 -5.21
CA LYS A 88 -12.53 -2.64 -6.41
C LYS A 88 -12.39 -1.12 -6.55
N ASP A 89 -12.60 -0.60 -7.76
CA ASP A 89 -12.53 0.85 -8.04
C ASP A 89 -11.24 1.44 -7.48
N LEU A 90 -10.12 0.87 -7.89
CA LEU A 90 -8.81 1.18 -7.35
C LEU A 90 -8.11 2.29 -8.15
N THR A 91 -7.62 3.30 -7.45
CA THR A 91 -6.71 4.31 -7.98
C THR A 91 -5.35 4.12 -7.33
N LEU A 92 -4.30 4.05 -8.15
CA LEU A 92 -2.93 4.01 -7.67
C LEU A 92 -2.33 5.41 -7.72
N ALA A 93 -1.70 5.81 -6.63
CA ALA A 93 -0.96 7.06 -6.56
C ALA A 93 0.48 6.75 -6.17
N GLY A 94 1.41 7.15 -7.00
CA GLY A 94 2.85 6.95 -6.77
C GLY A 94 3.54 8.21 -6.32
N HIS A 95 4.64 8.04 -5.60
CA HIS A 95 5.44 9.15 -5.13
C HIS A 95 6.90 8.99 -5.57
#